data_9cada8bc396b52d4eeab7c5872890e7f
#
_entry.id   9cada8bc396b52d4eeab7c5872890e7f
#
_cell.length_a   1.000
_cell.length_b   1.000
_cell.length_c   1.000
_cell.angle_alpha   90.00
_cell.angle_beta   90.00
_cell.angle_gamma   90.00
#
_symmetry.space_group_name_H-M   'P 1'
#
loop_
_entity.id
_entity.type
_entity.pdbx_description
1 polymer ?
#
loop_
_entity_poly.entity_id
_entity_poly.type
_entity_poly.pdbx_seq_one_letter_code
_entity_poly.pdbx_strand_id
1 'polypeptide(L)'
;ILERRLFAKKTFADLLARQTRPLVVIHATDLNRGSDFQFTQDQFDPLCTDLSSLPLARAVAASSAVPILFGPVMLKNYGGRCGYKSPSWIQPSLHGSKDQSWTLRAQRHAAVMHSYQDSSPETGRPWIHLIDGGISDNLGLRGPLESSIARGGFAPLLKRMGVRGVRKVVFLVVSAEVLPESGIDLSGEPPSIREMANRVLDTLMSNISFETQTWLRSSFHYWRQEAKELVDNPDSPYEGTPDFYLIETSLRDIADPVERKTMMEIPTTFKLAPEQVESLEQAGRTLLENAPEFKRLVRDLR
;
A
#
# COMPACT_ATOMS: atom_id res chain seq x y z
N ILE A 1 -11.58 -12.17 17.97
CA ILE A 1 -10.58 -13.27 17.90
C ILE A 1 -9.21 -12.65 17.65
N LEU A 2 -9.00 -11.85 16.60
CA LEU A 2 -7.72 -11.20 16.24
C LEU A 2 -7.11 -10.46 17.44
N GLU A 3 -7.89 -9.59 18.09
CA GLU A 3 -7.43 -8.76 19.21
C GLU A 3 -6.84 -9.56 20.38
N ARG A 4 -7.47 -10.69 20.74
CA ARG A 4 -7.03 -11.50 21.90
C ARG A 4 -5.93 -12.49 21.54
N ARG A 5 -6.01 -13.13 20.36
CA ARG A 5 -5.13 -14.25 20.00
C ARG A 5 -3.84 -13.81 19.32
N LEU A 6 -3.90 -12.78 18.45
CA LEU A 6 -2.75 -12.35 17.64
C LEU A 6 -2.14 -11.06 18.19
N PHE A 7 -2.94 -10.07 18.54
CA PHE A 7 -2.44 -8.74 18.87
C PHE A 7 -2.41 -8.43 20.36
N ALA A 8 -2.86 -9.34 21.25
CA ALA A 8 -2.81 -9.16 22.71
C ALA A 8 -3.30 -7.77 23.17
N LYS A 9 -4.36 -7.24 22.53
CA LYS A 9 -4.93 -5.90 22.72
C LYS A 9 -3.98 -4.73 22.45
N LYS A 10 -2.90 -4.94 21.69
CA LYS A 10 -1.94 -3.90 21.33
C LYS A 10 -2.56 -2.84 20.44
N THR A 11 -2.13 -1.60 20.65
CA THR A 11 -2.54 -0.41 19.90
C THR A 11 -1.39 0.13 19.04
N PHE A 12 -1.66 1.17 18.24
CA PHE A 12 -0.61 1.87 17.51
C PHE A 12 0.39 2.56 18.47
N ALA A 13 -0.03 3.01 19.66
CA ALA A 13 0.89 3.53 20.67
C ALA A 13 1.95 2.49 21.07
N ASP A 14 1.58 1.22 21.19
CA ASP A 14 2.53 0.14 21.50
C ASP A 14 3.59 -0.06 20.38
N LEU A 15 3.24 0.17 19.11
CA LEU A 15 4.21 0.15 18.01
C LEU A 15 5.17 1.33 18.09
N LEU A 16 4.65 2.53 18.33
CA LEU A 16 5.44 3.75 18.43
C LEU A 16 6.39 3.73 19.63
N ALA A 17 5.94 3.18 20.77
CA ALA A 17 6.74 3.07 21.99
C ALA A 17 8.01 2.23 21.83
N ARG A 18 8.06 1.33 20.85
CA ARG A 18 9.23 0.47 20.61
C ARG A 18 10.46 1.21 20.11
N GLN A 19 10.30 2.44 19.56
CA GLN A 19 11.38 3.24 18.95
C GLN A 19 12.28 2.46 17.97
N THR A 20 11.83 1.27 17.55
CA THR A 20 12.55 0.37 16.66
C THR A 20 11.89 0.33 15.29
N ARG A 21 12.68 0.23 14.26
CA ARG A 21 12.19 -0.01 12.90
C ARG A 21 11.83 -1.49 12.74
N PRO A 22 10.93 -1.86 11.82
CA PRO A 22 10.37 -1.05 10.75
C PRO A 22 9.15 -0.22 11.17
N LEU A 23 8.84 0.83 10.39
CA LEU A 23 7.52 1.46 10.38
C LEU A 23 6.55 0.51 9.67
N VAL A 24 5.44 0.21 10.32
CA VAL A 24 4.38 -0.63 9.74
C VAL A 24 3.22 0.26 9.33
N VAL A 25 2.83 0.22 8.06
CA VAL A 25 1.64 0.89 7.55
C VAL A 25 0.63 -0.18 7.13
N ILE A 26 -0.58 -0.10 7.67
CA ILE A 26 -1.69 -0.97 7.32
C ILE A 26 -2.61 -0.19 6.38
N HIS A 27 -3.09 -0.84 5.33
CA HIS A 27 -3.95 -0.25 4.31
C HIS A 27 -5.36 -0.83 4.36
N ALA A 28 -6.35 -0.02 4.06
CA ALA A 28 -7.72 -0.41 3.79
C ALA A 28 -8.27 0.43 2.63
N THR A 29 -9.43 0.12 2.12
CA THR A 29 -10.11 0.92 1.10
C THR A 29 -11.28 1.67 1.71
N ASP A 30 -11.33 3.00 1.53
CA ASP A 30 -12.54 3.79 1.79
C ASP A 30 -13.61 3.41 0.75
N LEU A 31 -14.61 2.66 1.18
CA LEU A 31 -15.67 2.12 0.31
C LEU A 31 -16.38 3.21 -0.50
N ASN A 32 -16.60 4.38 0.10
CA ASN A 32 -17.35 5.45 -0.56
C ASN A 32 -16.51 6.22 -1.60
N ARG A 33 -15.19 6.29 -1.42
CA ARG A 33 -14.28 7.03 -2.32
C ARG A 33 -13.50 6.11 -3.27
N GLY A 34 -13.46 4.82 -2.99
CA GLY A 34 -12.61 3.88 -3.72
C GLY A 34 -11.13 4.26 -3.63
N SER A 35 -10.73 4.92 -2.55
CA SER A 35 -9.36 5.39 -2.33
C SER A 35 -8.65 4.58 -1.27
N ASP A 36 -7.32 4.50 -1.36
CA ASP A 36 -6.49 3.96 -0.31
C ASP A 36 -6.69 4.75 1.00
N PHE A 37 -6.79 4.03 2.09
CA PHE A 37 -6.90 4.54 3.44
C PHE A 37 -5.76 3.95 4.29
N GLN A 38 -4.79 4.77 4.62
CA GLN A 38 -3.63 4.36 5.39
C GLN A 38 -3.84 4.58 6.88
N PHE A 39 -3.51 3.59 7.70
CA PHE A 39 -3.51 3.76 9.15
C PHE A 39 -2.23 4.48 9.58
N THR A 40 -2.17 5.78 9.27
CA THR A 40 -1.12 6.74 9.63
C THR A 40 -1.76 7.94 10.33
N GLN A 41 -1.01 8.68 11.15
CA GLN A 41 -1.55 9.87 11.81
C GLN A 41 -1.91 10.96 10.80
N ASP A 42 -1.11 11.13 9.73
CA ASP A 42 -1.43 12.08 8.64
C ASP A 42 -2.83 11.82 8.03
N GLN A 43 -3.26 10.55 7.94
CA GLN A 43 -4.60 10.16 7.47
C GLN A 43 -5.69 10.39 8.52
N PHE A 44 -5.35 10.31 9.82
CA PHE A 44 -6.29 10.47 10.93
C PHE A 44 -6.48 11.93 11.36
N ASP A 45 -5.52 12.80 11.06
CA ASP A 45 -5.58 14.23 11.41
C ASP A 45 -6.83 14.94 10.86
N PRO A 46 -7.22 14.82 9.56
CA PRO A 46 -8.45 15.43 9.05
C PRO A 46 -9.72 14.81 9.63
N LEU A 47 -9.65 13.57 10.16
CA LEU A 47 -10.74 12.93 10.91
C LEU A 47 -10.84 13.45 12.35
N CYS A 48 -9.92 14.31 12.80
CA CYS A 48 -9.78 14.77 14.19
C CYS A 48 -9.71 13.60 15.18
N THR A 49 -8.96 12.56 14.84
CA THR A 49 -8.84 11.33 15.62
C THR A 49 -7.38 10.99 15.86
N ASP A 50 -7.06 10.55 17.07
CA ASP A 50 -5.74 10.04 17.44
C ASP A 50 -5.62 8.55 17.10
N LEU A 51 -4.71 8.24 16.17
CA LEU A 51 -4.43 6.86 15.75
C LEU A 51 -3.82 6.04 16.89
N SER A 52 -3.07 6.66 17.80
CA SER A 52 -2.31 5.97 18.83
C SER A 52 -3.17 5.05 19.69
N SER A 53 -4.41 5.45 19.95
CA SER A 53 -5.39 4.72 20.76
C SER A 53 -6.09 3.58 20.02
N LEU A 54 -5.95 3.49 18.67
CA LEU A 54 -6.63 2.49 17.87
C LEU A 54 -6.00 1.11 18.05
N PRO A 55 -6.81 0.04 18.35
CA PRO A 55 -6.29 -1.32 18.37
C PRO A 55 -5.75 -1.78 17.02
N LEU A 56 -4.58 -2.39 16.98
CA LEU A 56 -3.98 -2.96 15.75
C LEU A 56 -4.91 -3.96 15.07
N ALA A 57 -5.59 -4.78 15.88
CA ALA A 57 -6.57 -5.75 15.39
C ALA A 57 -7.68 -5.12 14.55
N ARG A 58 -8.06 -3.85 14.86
CA ARG A 58 -9.11 -3.15 14.11
C ARG A 58 -8.63 -2.71 12.74
N ALA A 59 -7.40 -2.24 12.64
CA ALA A 59 -6.78 -1.89 11.35
C ALA A 59 -6.59 -3.13 10.47
N VAL A 60 -6.08 -4.24 11.05
CA VAL A 60 -5.94 -5.51 10.32
C VAL A 60 -7.29 -6.08 9.90
N ALA A 61 -8.32 -5.97 10.75
CA ALA A 61 -9.67 -6.38 10.36
C ALA A 61 -10.22 -5.56 9.21
N ALA A 62 -9.94 -4.25 9.15
CA ALA A 62 -10.33 -3.39 8.03
C ALA A 62 -9.57 -3.78 6.74
N SER A 63 -8.26 -4.03 6.87
CA SER A 63 -7.39 -4.45 5.76
C SER A 63 -7.81 -5.79 5.13
N SER A 64 -8.44 -6.67 5.91
CA SER A 64 -8.88 -8.02 5.47
C SER A 64 -10.41 -8.12 5.34
N ALA A 65 -11.12 -7.02 5.32
CA ALA A 65 -12.59 -7.00 5.21
C ALA A 65 -13.03 -7.19 3.74
N VAL A 66 -12.77 -8.38 3.20
CA VAL A 66 -13.17 -8.75 1.82
C VAL A 66 -14.69 -8.62 1.67
N PRO A 67 -15.18 -7.78 0.73
CA PRO A 67 -16.60 -7.65 0.47
C PRO A 67 -17.29 -9.01 0.22
N ILE A 68 -18.56 -9.11 0.59
CA ILE A 68 -19.37 -10.34 0.52
C ILE A 68 -19.04 -11.34 1.63
N LEU A 69 -17.77 -11.48 2.02
CA LEU A 69 -17.36 -12.38 3.12
C LEU A 69 -17.42 -11.69 4.48
N PHE A 70 -17.08 -10.41 4.53
CA PHE A 70 -17.06 -9.61 5.75
C PHE A 70 -17.77 -8.28 5.55
N GLY A 71 -18.38 -7.77 6.63
CA GLY A 71 -18.89 -6.41 6.65
C GLY A 71 -17.76 -5.39 6.77
N PRO A 72 -18.00 -4.14 6.33
CA PRO A 72 -17.02 -3.08 6.45
C PRO A 72 -16.73 -2.74 7.93
N VAL A 73 -15.51 -2.28 8.19
CA VAL A 73 -15.14 -1.72 9.49
C VAL A 73 -15.45 -0.22 9.47
N MET A 74 -16.31 0.23 10.39
CA MET A 74 -16.71 1.63 10.46
C MET A 74 -15.81 2.40 11.42
N LEU A 75 -15.32 3.56 10.99
CA LEU A 75 -14.65 4.55 11.84
C LEU A 75 -15.57 5.76 11.99
N LYS A 76 -15.69 6.25 13.23
CA LYS A 76 -16.38 7.51 13.52
C LYS A 76 -15.50 8.66 13.03
N ASN A 77 -16.08 9.56 12.25
CA ASN A 77 -15.41 10.78 11.80
C ASN A 77 -15.79 11.95 12.72
N TYR A 78 -14.78 12.68 13.18
CA TYR A 78 -14.90 13.90 13.98
C TYR A 78 -14.37 15.13 13.23
N GLY A 79 -14.16 15.02 11.93
CA GLY A 79 -13.65 16.10 11.06
C GLY A 79 -14.37 17.42 11.29
N GLY A 80 -13.65 18.52 11.16
CA GLY A 80 -14.14 19.87 11.43
C GLY A 80 -14.11 20.30 12.92
N ARG A 81 -13.82 19.39 13.86
CA ARG A 81 -13.89 19.68 15.31
C ARG A 81 -12.57 20.09 15.94
N CYS A 82 -11.44 19.78 15.31
CA CYS A 82 -10.11 20.04 15.89
C CYS A 82 -9.36 21.20 15.21
N GLY A 83 -9.99 21.92 14.29
CA GLY A 83 -9.35 23.01 13.57
C GLY A 83 -8.21 22.55 12.63
N TYR A 84 -8.26 21.31 12.13
CA TYR A 84 -7.29 20.79 11.18
C TYR A 84 -7.18 21.70 9.97
N LYS A 85 -5.94 21.95 9.54
CA LYS A 85 -5.62 22.68 8.30
C LYS A 85 -4.71 21.79 7.46
N SER A 86 -5.03 21.70 6.17
CA SER A 86 -4.16 20.97 5.23
C SER A 86 -2.74 21.54 5.26
N PRO A 87 -1.72 20.69 5.33
CA PRO A 87 -0.32 21.13 5.40
C PRO A 87 0.06 21.97 4.18
N SER A 88 0.83 23.06 4.41
CA SER A 88 1.26 23.96 3.33
C SER A 88 2.15 23.30 2.28
N TRP A 89 2.85 22.23 2.64
CA TRP A 89 3.73 21.48 1.72
C TRP A 89 2.99 20.74 0.59
N ILE A 90 1.66 20.57 0.69
CA ILE A 90 0.87 19.94 -0.38
C ILE A 90 0.57 20.92 -1.54
N GLN A 91 0.60 22.23 -1.29
CA GLN A 91 0.22 23.27 -2.24
C GLN A 91 1.06 23.27 -3.54
N PRO A 92 2.41 23.13 -3.49
CA PRO A 92 3.21 23.10 -4.72
C PRO A 92 2.81 21.98 -5.68
N SER A 93 2.46 20.80 -5.15
CA SER A 93 2.08 19.63 -5.95
C SER A 93 0.71 19.79 -6.62
N LEU A 94 -0.16 20.65 -6.07
CA LEU A 94 -1.48 20.93 -6.64
C LEU A 94 -1.42 21.85 -7.87
N HIS A 95 -0.35 22.63 -8.06
CA HIS A 95 -0.29 23.71 -9.04
C HIS A 95 0.95 23.70 -9.95
N GLY A 96 1.93 22.82 -9.75
CA GLY A 96 3.21 23.02 -10.40
C GLY A 96 4.08 21.78 -10.68
N SER A 97 3.52 20.59 -10.78
CA SER A 97 4.33 19.43 -11.21
C SER A 97 4.70 19.53 -12.70
N LYS A 98 5.95 19.15 -13.04
CA LYS A 98 6.41 19.00 -14.43
C LYS A 98 5.61 17.92 -15.19
N ASP A 99 4.95 17.01 -14.47
CA ASP A 99 4.09 15.97 -15.01
C ASP A 99 2.63 16.23 -14.58
N GLN A 100 1.75 16.42 -15.57
CA GLN A 100 0.33 16.67 -15.36
C GLN A 100 -0.33 15.51 -14.62
N SER A 101 0.10 14.26 -14.82
CA SER A 101 -0.44 13.11 -14.13
C SER A 101 -0.20 13.18 -12.62
N TRP A 102 0.94 13.71 -12.20
CA TRP A 102 1.27 13.93 -10.79
C TRP A 102 0.37 15.00 -10.17
N THR A 103 0.15 16.10 -10.88
CA THR A 103 -0.77 17.17 -10.43
C THR A 103 -2.19 16.61 -10.21
N LEU A 104 -2.72 15.85 -11.16
CA LEU A 104 -4.05 15.25 -11.05
C LEU A 104 -4.14 14.25 -9.88
N ARG A 105 -3.11 13.45 -9.65
CA ARG A 105 -3.06 12.53 -8.51
C ARG A 105 -3.00 13.27 -7.17
N ALA A 106 -2.19 14.32 -7.07
CA ALA A 106 -2.12 15.17 -5.88
C ALA A 106 -3.46 15.85 -5.60
N GLN A 107 -4.13 16.37 -6.62
CA GLN A 107 -5.47 16.97 -6.51
C GLN A 107 -6.51 15.95 -6.04
N ARG A 108 -6.50 14.74 -6.60
CA ARG A 108 -7.39 13.65 -6.17
C ARG A 108 -7.17 13.31 -4.71
N HIS A 109 -5.91 13.12 -4.30
CA HIS A 109 -5.55 12.84 -2.90
C HIS A 109 -6.03 13.96 -1.97
N ALA A 110 -5.76 15.23 -2.32
CA ALA A 110 -6.20 16.38 -1.54
C ALA A 110 -7.74 16.46 -1.43
N ALA A 111 -8.47 16.14 -2.49
CA ALA A 111 -9.94 16.11 -2.47
C ALA A 111 -10.47 15.01 -1.54
N VAL A 112 -9.84 13.84 -1.51
CA VAL A 112 -10.18 12.77 -0.56
C VAL A 112 -9.93 13.24 0.88
N MET A 113 -8.74 13.77 1.18
CA MET A 113 -8.39 14.28 2.51
C MET A 113 -9.32 15.42 2.96
N HIS A 114 -9.71 16.30 2.05
CA HIS A 114 -10.67 17.36 2.33
C HIS A 114 -12.05 16.79 2.69
N SER A 115 -12.48 15.71 2.03
CA SER A 115 -13.79 15.08 2.30
C SER A 115 -13.93 14.52 3.72
N TYR A 116 -12.83 14.28 4.43
CA TYR A 116 -12.85 13.85 5.82
C TYR A 116 -13.07 14.99 6.83
N GLN A 117 -12.89 16.24 6.40
CA GLN A 117 -13.00 17.41 7.28
C GLN A 117 -14.45 17.83 7.59
N ASP A 118 -15.42 17.23 6.92
CA ASP A 118 -16.84 17.44 7.18
C ASP A 118 -17.47 16.16 7.74
N SER A 119 -17.84 16.20 9.01
CA SER A 119 -18.51 15.11 9.72
C SER A 119 -20.00 15.40 9.99
N SER A 120 -20.59 16.42 9.34
CA SER A 120 -22.01 16.77 9.52
C SER A 120 -22.91 15.62 9.05
N PRO A 121 -24.02 15.34 9.75
CA PRO A 121 -24.94 14.26 9.37
C PRO A 121 -25.65 14.50 8.04
N GLU A 122 -25.88 15.75 7.69
CA GLU A 122 -26.69 16.13 6.53
C GLU A 122 -25.88 16.18 5.22
N THR A 123 -24.68 16.72 5.28
CA THR A 123 -23.87 17.00 4.07
C THR A 123 -22.51 16.35 4.09
N GLY A 124 -22.04 15.94 5.24
CA GLY A 124 -20.70 15.41 5.45
C GLY A 124 -20.62 13.90 5.49
N ARG A 125 -19.55 13.43 6.11
CA ARG A 125 -19.24 12.01 6.25
C ARG A 125 -19.06 11.64 7.73
N PRO A 126 -20.13 11.47 8.51
CA PRO A 126 -20.02 11.15 9.94
C PRO A 126 -19.40 9.78 10.21
N TRP A 127 -19.36 8.91 9.22
CA TRP A 127 -18.75 7.58 9.28
C TRP A 127 -17.90 7.31 8.03
N ILE A 128 -16.76 6.66 8.24
CA ILE A 128 -15.93 6.11 7.19
C ILE A 128 -16.08 4.59 7.20
N HIS A 129 -16.45 4.01 6.08
CA HIS A 129 -16.61 2.57 5.90
C HIS A 129 -15.37 2.03 5.19
N LEU A 130 -14.63 1.16 5.87
CA LEU A 130 -13.39 0.56 5.37
C LEU A 130 -13.63 -0.90 5.00
N ILE A 131 -13.14 -1.27 3.85
CA ILE A 131 -13.12 -2.62 3.31
C ILE A 131 -11.68 -3.02 2.97
N ASP A 132 -11.50 -4.24 2.46
CA ASP A 132 -10.20 -4.83 2.12
C ASP A 132 -9.28 -3.85 1.36
N GLY A 133 -8.03 -3.78 1.80
CA GLY A 133 -7.03 -2.86 1.25
C GLY A 133 -6.64 -3.20 -0.18
N GLY A 134 -6.70 -4.47 -0.56
CA GLY A 134 -6.34 -4.94 -1.90
C GLY A 134 -7.20 -4.36 -3.02
N ILE A 135 -8.39 -3.83 -2.70
CA ILE A 135 -9.28 -3.22 -3.69
C ILE A 135 -8.75 -1.86 -4.19
N SER A 136 -8.00 -1.12 -3.37
CA SER A 136 -7.40 0.17 -3.75
C SER A 136 -5.89 0.13 -3.89
N ASP A 137 -5.20 -0.72 -3.13
CA ASP A 137 -3.76 -0.89 -3.14
C ASP A 137 -3.34 -2.29 -2.65
N ASN A 138 -3.44 -3.28 -3.53
CA ASN A 138 -3.13 -4.68 -3.21
C ASN A 138 -1.66 -4.92 -2.81
N LEU A 139 -0.75 -4.05 -3.24
CA LEU A 139 0.69 -4.18 -3.01
C LEU A 139 1.21 -3.28 -1.88
N GLY A 140 0.38 -2.38 -1.33
CA GLY A 140 0.79 -1.43 -0.30
C GLY A 140 1.80 -0.38 -0.79
N LEU A 141 1.83 -0.09 -2.09
CA LEU A 141 2.82 0.79 -2.73
C LEU A 141 2.31 2.21 -2.96
N ARG A 142 1.00 2.41 -3.00
CA ARG A 142 0.40 3.73 -3.28
C ARG A 142 0.75 4.76 -2.21
N GLY A 143 0.82 4.35 -0.95
CA GLY A 143 1.20 5.23 0.14
C GLY A 143 2.53 5.97 -0.09
N PRO A 144 3.64 5.27 -0.28
CA PRO A 144 4.93 5.88 -0.61
C PRO A 144 4.89 6.70 -1.91
N LEU A 145 4.20 6.21 -2.94
CA LEU A 145 4.09 6.89 -4.24
C LEU A 145 3.32 8.21 -4.11
N GLU A 146 2.12 8.19 -3.54
CA GLU A 146 1.30 9.38 -3.32
C GLU A 146 1.99 10.37 -2.38
N SER A 147 2.65 9.88 -1.34
CA SER A 147 3.42 10.69 -0.42
C SER A 147 4.59 11.41 -1.11
N SER A 148 5.29 10.76 -2.04
CA SER A 148 6.36 11.39 -2.80
C SER A 148 5.82 12.48 -3.73
N ILE A 149 4.72 12.21 -4.43
CA ILE A 149 4.07 13.20 -5.30
C ILE A 149 3.58 14.41 -4.50
N ALA A 150 2.86 14.17 -3.42
CA ALA A 150 2.30 15.23 -2.59
C ALA A 150 3.38 16.16 -2.02
N ARG A 151 4.60 15.68 -1.90
CA ARG A 151 5.76 16.46 -1.39
C ARG A 151 6.68 16.99 -2.50
N GLY A 152 6.34 16.75 -3.76
CA GLY A 152 7.11 17.23 -4.90
C GLY A 152 8.35 16.40 -5.24
N GLY A 153 8.46 15.16 -4.73
CA GLY A 153 9.54 14.23 -5.03
C GLY A 153 9.88 13.28 -3.88
N PHE A 154 10.82 12.38 -4.12
CA PHE A 154 11.26 11.41 -3.13
C PHE A 154 12.25 12.01 -2.12
N ALA A 155 13.13 12.91 -2.56
CA ALA A 155 14.05 13.60 -1.68
C ALA A 155 13.33 14.48 -0.63
N PRO A 156 12.32 15.30 -0.97
CA PRO A 156 11.49 16.00 0.01
C PRO A 156 10.78 15.06 1.00
N LEU A 157 10.32 13.89 0.55
CA LEU A 157 9.74 12.87 1.42
C LEU A 157 10.76 12.38 2.45
N LEU A 158 11.97 11.98 2.02
CA LEU A 158 13.05 11.53 2.91
C LEU A 158 13.43 12.59 3.94
N LYS A 159 13.55 13.86 3.51
CA LYS A 159 13.85 15.00 4.41
C LYS A 159 12.81 15.14 5.52
N ARG A 160 11.51 15.04 5.15
CA ARG A 160 10.42 15.13 6.12
C ARG A 160 10.44 13.98 7.12
N MET A 161 10.83 12.79 6.67
CA MET A 161 11.02 11.63 7.55
C MET A 161 12.28 11.71 8.41
N GLY A 162 13.07 12.78 8.28
CA GLY A 162 14.34 12.95 8.99
C GLY A 162 15.44 11.98 8.51
N VAL A 163 15.28 11.38 7.34
CA VAL A 163 16.24 10.43 6.76
C VAL A 163 17.30 11.21 6.01
N ARG A 164 18.57 10.96 6.33
CA ARG A 164 19.75 11.60 5.72
C ARG A 164 20.85 10.57 5.48
N GLY A 165 21.82 10.90 4.63
CA GLY A 165 22.97 10.03 4.33
C GLY A 165 22.57 8.78 3.56
N VAL A 166 21.53 8.87 2.70
CA VAL A 166 21.01 7.74 1.96
C VAL A 166 21.95 7.39 0.80
N ARG A 167 22.53 6.21 0.84
CA ARG A 167 23.39 5.66 -0.24
C ARG A 167 22.67 4.62 -1.09
N LYS A 168 21.66 3.96 -0.53
CA LYS A 168 20.89 2.92 -1.23
C LYS A 168 19.41 3.05 -0.92
N VAL A 169 18.59 2.94 -1.96
CA VAL A 169 17.12 2.90 -1.86
C VAL A 169 16.66 1.55 -2.39
N VAL A 170 16.02 0.77 -1.55
CA VAL A 170 15.57 -0.59 -1.89
C VAL A 170 14.07 -0.67 -1.75
N PHE A 171 13.39 -1.03 -2.83
CA PHE A 171 12.00 -1.46 -2.80
C PHE A 171 11.96 -2.97 -3.03
N LEU A 172 11.43 -3.68 -2.06
CA LEU A 172 11.16 -5.12 -2.16
C LEU A 172 9.64 -5.31 -2.23
N VAL A 173 9.16 -5.73 -3.38
CA VAL A 173 7.75 -5.97 -3.65
C VAL A 173 7.51 -7.47 -3.71
N VAL A 174 6.67 -7.96 -2.81
CA VAL A 174 6.29 -9.37 -2.75
C VAL A 174 4.82 -9.49 -3.09
N SER A 175 4.51 -10.13 -4.22
CA SER A 175 3.14 -10.35 -4.67
C SER A 175 2.76 -11.82 -4.56
N ALA A 176 1.80 -12.11 -3.69
CA ALA A 176 1.13 -13.41 -3.61
C ALA A 176 -0.19 -13.42 -4.41
N GLU A 177 -0.32 -12.50 -5.36
CA GLU A 177 -1.53 -12.41 -6.19
C GLU A 177 -1.70 -13.66 -7.04
N VAL A 178 -2.86 -14.28 -6.88
CA VAL A 178 -3.30 -15.43 -7.64
C VAL A 178 -4.54 -15.04 -8.43
N LEU A 179 -4.51 -15.24 -9.74
CA LEU A 179 -5.69 -15.21 -10.60
C LEU A 179 -6.01 -16.65 -10.99
N PRO A 180 -6.91 -17.33 -10.25
CA PRO A 180 -7.31 -18.68 -10.63
C PRO A 180 -7.90 -18.66 -12.04
N GLU A 181 -7.53 -19.62 -12.87
CA GLU A 181 -8.23 -19.85 -14.12
C GLU A 181 -9.70 -20.11 -13.82
N SER A 182 -10.58 -19.23 -14.24
CA SER A 182 -12.01 -19.43 -14.09
C SER A 182 -12.51 -20.29 -15.24
N GLY A 183 -13.28 -21.33 -14.92
CA GLY A 183 -13.96 -22.13 -15.95
C GLY A 183 -15.12 -21.40 -16.62
N ILE A 184 -15.32 -20.10 -16.37
CA ILE A 184 -16.43 -19.30 -16.90
C ILE A 184 -16.49 -19.39 -18.44
N ASP A 185 -15.32 -19.27 -19.09
CA ASP A 185 -15.22 -19.26 -20.55
C ASP A 185 -15.36 -20.67 -21.16
N LEU A 186 -15.45 -21.71 -20.35
CA LEU A 186 -15.68 -23.09 -20.81
C LEU A 186 -17.19 -23.42 -21.04
N SER A 187 -18.08 -22.52 -20.63
CA SER A 187 -19.53 -22.67 -20.77
C SER A 187 -20.15 -21.44 -21.41
N GLY A 188 -21.16 -21.65 -22.26
CA GLY A 188 -22.01 -20.55 -22.78
C GLY A 188 -23.10 -20.10 -21.80
N GLU A 189 -23.21 -20.73 -20.63
CA GLU A 189 -24.18 -20.33 -19.61
C GLU A 189 -23.64 -19.19 -18.75
N PRO A 190 -24.49 -18.24 -18.34
CA PRO A 190 -24.04 -17.14 -17.49
C PRO A 190 -23.59 -17.65 -16.11
N PRO A 191 -22.46 -17.15 -15.58
CA PRO A 191 -22.00 -17.51 -14.24
C PRO A 191 -22.99 -17.06 -13.16
N SER A 192 -22.95 -17.72 -12.01
CA SER A 192 -23.73 -17.30 -10.86
C SER A 192 -23.35 -15.89 -10.39
N ILE A 193 -24.28 -15.16 -9.75
CA ILE A 193 -24.02 -13.81 -9.21
C ILE A 193 -22.79 -13.80 -8.29
N ARG A 194 -22.62 -14.86 -7.50
CA ARG A 194 -21.48 -14.99 -6.58
C ARG A 194 -20.16 -15.13 -7.34
N GLU A 195 -20.12 -15.99 -8.35
CA GLU A 195 -18.92 -16.17 -9.20
C GLU A 195 -18.57 -14.88 -9.92
N MET A 196 -19.57 -14.22 -10.50
CA MET A 196 -19.40 -12.93 -11.17
C MET A 196 -18.84 -11.87 -10.21
N ALA A 197 -19.40 -11.75 -9.01
CA ALA A 197 -18.94 -10.77 -8.02
C ALA A 197 -17.50 -11.06 -7.56
N ASN A 198 -17.14 -12.31 -7.29
CA ASN A 198 -15.76 -12.68 -6.95
C ASN A 198 -14.81 -12.35 -8.10
N ARG A 199 -15.19 -12.69 -9.34
CA ARG A 199 -14.35 -12.43 -10.52
C ARG A 199 -14.14 -10.94 -10.78
N VAL A 200 -15.16 -10.12 -10.56
CA VAL A 200 -15.05 -8.66 -10.65
C VAL A 200 -14.04 -8.13 -9.61
N LEU A 201 -14.10 -8.61 -8.38
CA LEU A 201 -13.13 -8.23 -7.34
C LEU A 201 -11.70 -8.63 -7.71
N ASP A 202 -11.48 -9.87 -8.13
CA ASP A 202 -10.17 -10.38 -8.54
C ASP A 202 -9.61 -9.56 -9.71
N THR A 203 -10.44 -9.25 -10.69
CA THR A 203 -10.05 -8.45 -11.87
C THR A 203 -9.69 -7.03 -11.47
N LEU A 204 -10.47 -6.39 -10.59
CA LEU A 204 -10.18 -5.04 -10.09
C LEU A 204 -8.85 -5.01 -9.34
N MET A 205 -8.60 -5.99 -8.45
CA MET A 205 -7.35 -6.08 -7.70
C MET A 205 -6.16 -6.29 -8.61
N SER A 206 -6.28 -7.15 -9.62
CA SER A 206 -5.22 -7.41 -10.59
C SER A 206 -4.89 -6.17 -11.44
N ASN A 207 -5.90 -5.48 -11.95
CA ASN A 207 -5.70 -4.27 -12.72
C ASN A 207 -5.03 -3.17 -11.88
N ILE A 208 -5.45 -3.00 -10.64
CA ILE A 208 -4.84 -2.03 -9.71
C ILE A 208 -3.39 -2.40 -9.38
N SER A 209 -3.10 -3.70 -9.19
CA SER A 209 -1.73 -4.18 -8.98
C SER A 209 -0.85 -3.84 -10.17
N PHE A 210 -1.31 -4.11 -11.40
CA PHE A 210 -0.59 -3.79 -12.62
C PHE A 210 -0.31 -2.29 -12.76
N GLU A 211 -1.35 -1.46 -12.58
CA GLU A 211 -1.22 0.00 -12.64
C GLU A 211 -0.25 0.54 -11.58
N THR A 212 -0.33 0.02 -10.37
CA THR A 212 0.54 0.44 -9.26
C THR A 212 2.01 0.05 -9.50
N GLN A 213 2.28 -1.15 -10.02
CA GLN A 213 3.63 -1.56 -10.42
C GLN A 213 4.18 -0.70 -11.55
N THR A 214 3.38 -0.44 -12.57
CA THR A 214 3.75 0.43 -13.69
C THR A 214 4.10 1.83 -13.20
N TRP A 215 3.30 2.37 -12.29
CA TRP A 215 3.55 3.66 -11.67
C TRP A 215 4.83 3.66 -10.83
N LEU A 216 5.08 2.61 -10.02
CA LEU A 216 6.32 2.48 -9.25
C LEU A 216 7.55 2.50 -10.17
N ARG A 217 7.55 1.73 -11.26
CA ARG A 217 8.67 1.69 -12.22
C ARG A 217 8.93 3.07 -12.84
N SER A 218 7.86 3.78 -13.22
CA SER A 218 7.98 5.15 -13.72
C SER A 218 8.53 6.10 -12.66
N SER A 219 8.05 6.00 -11.42
CA SER A 219 8.52 6.83 -10.31
C SER A 219 9.99 6.59 -9.99
N PHE A 220 10.47 5.35 -10.10
CA PHE A 220 11.89 5.03 -9.96
C PHE A 220 12.77 5.77 -10.95
N HIS A 221 12.31 5.92 -12.18
CA HIS A 221 13.03 6.71 -13.18
C HIS A 221 13.16 8.18 -12.75
N TYR A 222 12.07 8.79 -12.30
CA TYR A 222 12.06 10.17 -11.81
C TYR A 222 12.95 10.34 -10.56
N TRP A 223 12.87 9.45 -9.59
CA TRP A 223 13.65 9.54 -8.36
C TRP A 223 15.15 9.40 -8.60
N ARG A 224 15.55 8.54 -9.56
CA ARG A 224 16.95 8.44 -9.98
C ARG A 224 17.44 9.74 -10.62
N GLN A 225 16.60 10.38 -11.41
CA GLN A 225 16.94 11.66 -12.05
C GLN A 225 17.01 12.79 -11.00
N GLU A 226 16.03 12.88 -10.12
CA GLU A 226 16.01 13.80 -8.98
C GLU A 226 17.28 13.66 -8.12
N ALA A 227 17.66 12.43 -7.82
CA ALA A 227 18.86 12.15 -7.02
C ALA A 227 20.14 12.65 -7.67
N LYS A 228 20.28 12.48 -9.02
CA LYS A 228 21.43 13.02 -9.77
C LYS A 228 21.50 14.55 -9.74
N GLU A 229 20.34 15.22 -9.84
CA GLU A 229 20.27 16.68 -9.80
C GLU A 229 20.62 17.25 -8.40
N LEU A 230 20.54 16.41 -7.36
CA LEU A 230 20.77 16.79 -5.97
C LEU A 230 22.15 16.39 -5.41
N VAL A 231 23.05 15.81 -6.22
CA VAL A 231 24.36 15.31 -5.76
C VAL A 231 25.18 16.40 -5.08
N ASP A 232 25.23 17.60 -5.64
CA ASP A 232 26.02 18.73 -5.13
C ASP A 232 25.21 19.67 -4.22
N ASN A 233 23.96 19.30 -3.88
CA ASN A 233 23.13 20.11 -3.02
C ASN A 233 23.42 19.80 -1.54
N PRO A 234 23.90 20.79 -0.73
CA PRO A 234 24.21 20.56 0.69
C PRO A 234 23.00 20.12 1.53
N ASP A 235 21.80 20.43 1.06
CA ASP A 235 20.54 20.00 1.70
C ASP A 235 20.06 18.65 1.19
N SER A 236 20.81 17.95 0.35
CA SER A 236 20.43 16.61 -0.16
C SER A 236 20.24 15.62 0.99
N PRO A 237 19.20 14.75 0.94
CA PRO A 237 19.10 13.63 1.86
C PRO A 237 20.05 12.49 1.48
N TYR A 238 20.66 12.55 0.30
CA TYR A 238 21.56 11.54 -0.25
C TYR A 238 23.00 11.79 0.10
N GLU A 239 23.77 10.73 0.23
CA GLU A 239 25.24 10.77 0.30
C GLU A 239 25.77 10.32 -1.07
N GLY A 240 26.19 11.29 -1.89
CA GLY A 240 26.55 11.07 -3.28
C GLY A 240 25.33 10.68 -4.14
N THR A 241 25.58 9.92 -5.20
CA THR A 241 24.52 9.38 -6.08
C THR A 241 24.03 8.03 -5.50
N PRO A 242 22.82 7.95 -4.96
CA PRO A 242 22.33 6.72 -4.37
C PRO A 242 22.02 5.65 -5.42
N ASP A 243 22.26 4.39 -5.08
CA ASP A 243 21.80 3.26 -5.86
C ASP A 243 20.33 2.96 -5.55
N PHE A 244 19.57 2.66 -6.60
CA PHE A 244 18.16 2.27 -6.51
C PHE A 244 17.97 0.81 -6.93
N TYR A 245 17.34 0.02 -6.07
CA TYR A 245 17.02 -1.38 -6.29
C TYR A 245 15.51 -1.58 -6.25
N LEU A 246 14.95 -2.10 -7.34
CA LEU A 246 13.56 -2.55 -7.40
C LEU A 246 13.56 -4.07 -7.53
N ILE A 247 13.27 -4.73 -6.44
CA ILE A 247 13.22 -6.19 -6.34
C ILE A 247 11.75 -6.57 -6.30
N GLU A 248 11.28 -7.20 -7.37
CA GLU A 248 9.90 -7.68 -7.47
C GLU A 248 9.92 -9.21 -7.48
N THR A 249 9.05 -9.83 -6.69
CA THR A 249 8.87 -11.28 -6.64
C THR A 249 7.37 -11.61 -6.69
N SER A 250 7.01 -12.57 -7.54
CA SER A 250 5.63 -13.04 -7.70
C SER A 250 5.62 -14.56 -7.88
N LEU A 251 4.57 -15.23 -7.42
CA LEU A 251 4.36 -16.64 -7.70
C LEU A 251 4.28 -16.95 -9.21
N ARG A 252 3.94 -15.93 -10.03
CA ARG A 252 3.96 -16.03 -11.49
C ARG A 252 5.35 -16.20 -12.08
N ASP A 253 6.40 -15.80 -11.34
CA ASP A 253 7.80 -15.87 -11.76
C ASP A 253 8.44 -17.25 -11.50
N ILE A 254 7.73 -18.19 -10.90
CA ILE A 254 8.17 -19.58 -10.74
C ILE A 254 8.41 -20.17 -12.13
N ALA A 255 9.65 -20.62 -12.37
CA ALA A 255 10.08 -21.09 -13.70
C ALA A 255 9.39 -22.39 -14.12
N ASP A 256 9.27 -23.36 -13.20
CA ASP A 256 8.59 -24.63 -13.47
C ASP A 256 7.08 -24.43 -13.59
N PRO A 257 6.45 -24.79 -14.73
CA PRO A 257 5.02 -24.57 -14.93
C PRO A 257 4.12 -25.39 -14.01
N VAL A 258 4.58 -26.59 -13.59
CA VAL A 258 3.80 -27.48 -12.73
C VAL A 258 3.82 -26.94 -11.31
N GLU A 259 5.01 -26.58 -10.81
CA GLU A 259 5.17 -25.95 -9.51
C GLU A 259 4.40 -24.62 -9.44
N ARG A 260 4.55 -23.76 -10.47
CA ARG A 260 3.80 -22.50 -10.56
C ARG A 260 2.29 -22.71 -10.48
N LYS A 261 1.74 -23.66 -11.24
CA LYS A 261 0.33 -23.98 -11.19
C LYS A 261 -0.09 -24.41 -9.79
N THR A 262 0.65 -25.33 -9.18
CA THR A 262 0.38 -25.82 -7.82
C THR A 262 0.39 -24.68 -6.79
N MET A 263 1.36 -23.77 -6.85
CA MET A 263 1.42 -22.62 -5.92
C MET A 263 0.27 -21.64 -6.16
N MET A 264 -0.11 -21.42 -7.41
CA MET A 264 -1.23 -20.51 -7.76
C MET A 264 -2.60 -21.10 -7.44
N GLU A 265 -2.73 -22.41 -7.22
CA GLU A 265 -3.97 -23.06 -6.80
C GLU A 265 -4.16 -23.06 -5.27
N ILE A 266 -3.16 -22.63 -4.49
CA ILE A 266 -3.30 -22.50 -3.04
C ILE A 266 -4.33 -21.40 -2.73
N PRO A 267 -5.41 -21.72 -1.99
CA PRO A 267 -6.51 -20.78 -1.79
C PRO A 267 -6.12 -19.64 -0.83
N THR A 268 -6.66 -18.44 -1.07
CA THR A 268 -6.58 -17.33 -0.11
C THR A 268 -7.51 -17.61 1.07
N THR A 269 -6.95 -18.06 2.18
CA THR A 269 -7.70 -18.43 3.39
C THR A 269 -6.88 -18.16 4.66
N PHE A 270 -7.57 -18.01 5.79
CA PHE A 270 -6.93 -17.91 7.11
C PHE A 270 -6.44 -19.25 7.70
N LYS A 271 -6.68 -20.36 7.00
CA LYS A 271 -6.28 -21.70 7.44
C LYS A 271 -5.66 -22.44 6.27
N LEU A 272 -4.37 -22.36 6.15
CA LEU A 272 -3.58 -23.20 5.24
C LEU A 272 -3.07 -24.44 5.99
N ALA A 273 -2.89 -25.54 5.26
CA ALA A 273 -2.19 -26.70 5.77
C ALA A 273 -0.70 -26.34 6.00
N PRO A 274 -0.03 -26.90 7.03
CA PRO A 274 1.38 -26.60 7.30
C PRO A 274 2.28 -26.79 6.07
N GLU A 275 2.04 -27.82 5.27
CA GLU A 275 2.79 -28.16 4.06
C GLU A 275 2.63 -27.08 2.97
N GLN A 276 1.45 -26.45 2.88
CA GLN A 276 1.21 -25.32 1.96
C GLN A 276 1.97 -24.07 2.39
N VAL A 277 2.02 -23.81 3.71
CA VAL A 277 2.80 -22.69 4.26
C VAL A 277 4.28 -22.89 3.96
N GLU A 278 4.83 -24.07 4.25
CA GLU A 278 6.23 -24.41 4.00
C GLU A 278 6.58 -24.29 2.51
N SER A 279 5.71 -24.77 1.62
CA SER A 279 5.89 -24.66 0.18
C SER A 279 5.93 -23.20 -0.29
N LEU A 280 5.03 -22.35 0.23
CA LEU A 280 5.00 -20.91 -0.09
C LEU A 280 6.24 -20.18 0.44
N GLU A 281 6.70 -20.51 1.64
CA GLU A 281 7.94 -19.95 2.21
C GLU A 281 9.17 -20.33 1.38
N GLN A 282 9.26 -21.59 0.95
CA GLN A 282 10.34 -22.06 0.09
C GLN A 282 10.30 -21.38 -1.29
N ALA A 283 9.12 -21.29 -1.91
CA ALA A 283 8.96 -20.60 -3.18
C ALA A 283 9.36 -19.12 -3.06
N GLY A 284 8.90 -18.41 -2.04
CA GLY A 284 9.27 -17.02 -1.78
C GLY A 284 10.77 -16.81 -1.60
N ARG A 285 11.43 -17.71 -0.85
CA ARG A 285 12.89 -17.70 -0.69
C ARG A 285 13.60 -17.90 -2.02
N THR A 286 13.21 -18.91 -2.79
CA THR A 286 13.82 -19.23 -4.09
C THR A 286 13.66 -18.07 -5.09
N LEU A 287 12.47 -17.48 -5.16
CA LEU A 287 12.20 -16.33 -6.01
C LEU A 287 13.07 -15.13 -5.65
N LEU A 288 13.17 -14.82 -4.35
CA LEU A 288 14.00 -13.70 -3.89
C LEU A 288 15.49 -13.95 -4.18
N GLU A 289 16.03 -15.11 -3.83
CA GLU A 289 17.43 -15.47 -4.04
C GLU A 289 17.81 -15.48 -5.54
N ASN A 290 16.85 -15.76 -6.41
CA ASN A 290 17.06 -15.76 -7.87
C ASN A 290 16.84 -14.42 -8.54
N ALA A 291 16.20 -13.44 -7.87
CA ALA A 291 15.96 -12.12 -8.42
C ALA A 291 17.28 -11.39 -8.76
N PRO A 292 17.49 -10.93 -10.01
CA PRO A 292 18.76 -10.29 -10.42
C PRO A 292 19.12 -9.07 -9.58
N GLU A 293 18.13 -8.22 -9.28
CA GLU A 293 18.32 -7.02 -8.47
C GLU A 293 18.64 -7.33 -7.01
N PHE A 294 18.13 -8.44 -6.46
CA PHE A 294 18.51 -8.90 -5.13
C PHE A 294 19.98 -9.38 -5.12
N LYS A 295 20.39 -10.15 -6.13
CA LYS A 295 21.79 -10.56 -6.28
C LYS A 295 22.71 -9.34 -6.43
N ARG A 296 22.29 -8.31 -7.18
CA ARG A 296 23.04 -7.05 -7.30
C ARG A 296 23.16 -6.36 -5.94
N LEU A 297 22.05 -6.19 -5.23
CA LEU A 297 22.04 -5.59 -3.89
C LEU A 297 22.98 -6.32 -2.91
N VAL A 298 22.92 -7.67 -2.85
CA VAL A 298 23.78 -8.46 -1.95
C VAL A 298 25.26 -8.28 -2.29
N ARG A 299 25.62 -8.22 -3.57
CA ARG A 299 26.98 -7.94 -4.01
C ARG A 299 27.45 -6.55 -3.57
N ASP A 300 26.59 -5.53 -3.73
CA ASP A 300 26.91 -4.13 -3.49
C ASP A 300 26.84 -3.76 -1.97
N LEU A 301 26.46 -4.71 -1.11
CA LEU A 301 26.51 -4.61 0.35
C LEU A 301 27.77 -5.23 0.97
N ARG A 302 28.52 -6.02 0.20
CA ARG A 302 29.80 -6.64 0.59
C ARG A 302 30.97 -5.69 0.36
#